data_fa1b8927bdc9e6cd8a55636c32f6a3df
#
_entry.id   fa1b8927bdc9e6cd8a55636c32f6a3df
#
_cell.length_a   1.000
_cell.length_b   1.000
_cell.length_c   1.000
_cell.angle_alpha   90.00
_cell.angle_beta   90.00
_cell.angle_gamma   90.00
#
_symmetry.space_group_name_H-M   'P 1'
#
loop_
_entity.id
_entity.type
_entity.pdbx_description
1 polymer ?
#
loop_
_entity_poly.entity_id
_entity_poly.type
_entity_poly.pdbx_seq_one_letter_code
_entity_poly.pdbx_strand_id
1 'polypeptide(L)'
;MANDNIFSGLKVVDLASFIAGPSAAVILSDFGADVIKVEPPVGDLWRIGQKIPPQPEAKDAYPWHLANRNKRGMTLDLKSPSAQPVLEKLVKWADVLIVNTPHPARKKLKLEYDDVAQWNPRLIYADVTGFGENGPDANLPGFDITSYWARSGLLSMTRDAGAPPTWPVAGSGDNATAVGLYSAIVTALYRRERTGKGSYVTTSLLAEGVWSASVSIQAALCGAKFYPPHDRKNPANAALNVYRAADGAWFVLIVTPDKLAVVAKAIGRADLLTDPRFSDPAKLIANMQQLTAILDEVFGGQPMAHWYDVFNGVHVTFGVVQGPQDVINDPQLRANDIVVPLEGAGGKLTSTISSPIQVHGVAKVPAKRAPQLGEHNEEVLRELGFSAAEIDGLRTSGATPKATERAA
;
A
#
# COMPACT_ATOMS: atom_id res chain seq x y z
N MET A 1 12.50 23.47 -19.78
CA MET A 1 12.50 23.88 -18.37
C MET A 1 12.86 22.63 -17.58
N ALA A 2 13.93 22.64 -16.78
CA ALA A 2 14.24 21.52 -15.90
C ALA A 2 13.00 21.26 -15.03
N ASN A 3 12.60 20.00 -14.91
CA ASN A 3 11.47 19.61 -14.08
C ASN A 3 11.85 19.93 -12.62
N ASP A 4 11.41 21.07 -12.10
CA ASP A 4 11.66 21.52 -10.74
C ASP A 4 10.66 20.82 -9.80
N ASN A 5 10.68 19.49 -9.79
CA ASN A 5 9.87 18.68 -8.91
C ASN A 5 10.63 18.38 -7.61
N ILE A 6 9.91 18.01 -6.55
CA ILE A 6 10.44 17.86 -5.17
C ILE A 6 11.68 16.97 -5.13
N PHE A 7 11.67 15.88 -5.88
CA PHE A 7 12.78 14.92 -5.92
C PHE A 7 13.56 14.93 -7.24
N SER A 8 13.49 16.03 -8.01
CA SER A 8 14.34 16.18 -9.19
C SER A 8 15.83 16.10 -8.80
N GLY A 9 16.56 15.19 -9.43
CA GLY A 9 17.96 14.91 -9.12
C GLY A 9 18.20 13.93 -7.98
N LEU A 10 17.16 13.50 -7.25
CA LEU A 10 17.28 12.41 -6.27
C LEU A 10 17.44 11.07 -7.00
N LYS A 11 18.47 10.32 -6.67
CA LYS A 11 18.84 9.04 -7.28
C LYS A 11 18.50 7.88 -6.36
N VAL A 12 17.67 6.96 -6.84
CA VAL A 12 17.16 5.84 -6.06
C VAL A 12 17.51 4.52 -6.73
N VAL A 13 18.11 3.60 -5.99
CA VAL A 13 18.29 2.20 -6.41
C VAL A 13 17.26 1.34 -5.66
N ASP A 14 16.37 0.71 -6.41
CA ASP A 14 15.34 -0.18 -5.89
C ASP A 14 15.75 -1.64 -6.12
N LEU A 15 16.33 -2.28 -5.09
CA LEU A 15 16.67 -3.71 -5.05
C LEU A 15 15.56 -4.57 -4.43
N ALA A 16 14.45 -3.95 -3.99
CA ALA A 16 13.35 -4.65 -3.37
C ALA A 16 12.50 -5.42 -4.40
N SER A 17 11.76 -6.41 -3.94
CA SER A 17 10.86 -7.23 -4.76
C SER A 17 9.41 -7.10 -4.30
N PHE A 18 8.47 -7.56 -5.12
CA PHE A 18 7.03 -7.55 -4.88
C PHE A 18 6.43 -6.13 -4.80
N ILE A 19 5.88 -5.72 -3.63
CA ILE A 19 5.03 -4.52 -3.53
C ILE A 19 5.62 -3.44 -2.62
N ALA A 20 5.87 -3.72 -1.35
CA ALA A 20 6.12 -2.69 -0.33
C ALA A 20 7.31 -1.76 -0.66
N GLY A 21 8.51 -2.32 -0.87
CA GLY A 21 9.70 -1.56 -1.26
C GLY A 21 9.52 -0.87 -2.62
N PRO A 22 9.15 -1.62 -3.69
CA PRO A 22 8.91 -1.05 -5.01
C PRO A 22 7.89 0.08 -5.03
N SER A 23 6.79 -0.02 -4.28
CA SER A 23 5.78 1.05 -4.20
C SER A 23 6.29 2.30 -3.46
N ALA A 24 7.16 2.15 -2.45
CA ALA A 24 7.83 3.31 -1.84
C ALA A 24 8.69 4.06 -2.86
N ALA A 25 9.43 3.32 -3.71
CA ALA A 25 10.20 3.90 -4.81
C ALA A 25 9.30 4.60 -5.86
N VAL A 26 8.10 4.05 -6.12
CA VAL A 26 7.11 4.69 -7.00
C VAL A 26 6.65 6.04 -6.44
N ILE A 27 6.41 6.16 -5.12
CA ILE A 27 6.03 7.43 -4.52
C ILE A 27 7.12 8.49 -4.75
N LEU A 28 8.40 8.11 -4.60
CA LEU A 28 9.53 9.01 -4.91
C LEU A 28 9.57 9.38 -6.40
N SER A 29 9.34 8.42 -7.30
CA SER A 29 9.33 8.65 -8.75
C SER A 29 8.16 9.52 -9.22
N ASP A 30 6.99 9.44 -8.56
CA ASP A 30 5.85 10.31 -8.85
C ASP A 30 6.19 11.80 -8.66
N PHE A 31 7.16 12.10 -7.82
CA PHE A 31 7.68 13.46 -7.60
C PHE A 31 9.08 13.71 -8.22
N GLY A 32 9.44 12.94 -9.24
CA GLY A 32 10.58 13.24 -10.10
C GLY A 32 11.91 12.60 -9.72
N ALA A 33 11.96 11.68 -8.74
CA ALA A 33 13.18 10.91 -8.48
C ALA A 33 13.54 10.00 -9.67
N ASP A 34 14.83 9.90 -9.96
CA ASP A 34 15.37 8.93 -10.92
C ASP A 34 15.56 7.58 -10.23
N VAL A 35 14.72 6.61 -10.58
CA VAL A 35 14.67 5.30 -9.93
C VAL A 35 15.17 4.20 -10.87
N ILE A 36 16.22 3.50 -10.46
CA ILE A 36 16.69 2.29 -11.13
C ILE A 36 16.18 1.07 -10.35
N LYS A 37 15.27 0.31 -10.98
CA LYS A 37 14.82 -1.00 -10.50
C LYS A 37 15.84 -2.05 -10.89
N VAL A 38 16.46 -2.70 -9.92
CA VAL A 38 17.43 -3.77 -10.15
C VAL A 38 16.79 -5.11 -9.82
N GLU A 39 16.83 -6.04 -10.78
CA GLU A 39 16.20 -7.33 -10.70
C GLU A 39 17.21 -8.47 -10.90
N PRO A 40 16.97 -9.65 -10.32
CA PRO A 40 17.71 -10.84 -10.74
C PRO A 40 17.46 -11.15 -12.23
N PRO A 41 18.32 -11.93 -12.89
CA PRO A 41 18.17 -12.28 -14.31
C PRO A 41 16.83 -12.90 -14.70
N VAL A 42 16.19 -13.59 -13.76
CA VAL A 42 14.87 -14.22 -13.96
C VAL A 42 13.71 -13.22 -13.80
N GLY A 43 14.00 -11.98 -13.38
CA GLY A 43 13.02 -10.95 -13.08
C GLY A 43 12.39 -11.09 -11.69
N ASP A 44 11.67 -10.04 -11.29
CA ASP A 44 10.82 -10.06 -10.11
C ASP A 44 9.57 -10.91 -10.37
N LEU A 45 9.19 -11.76 -9.43
CA LEU A 45 7.98 -12.59 -9.57
C LEU A 45 6.71 -11.75 -9.76
N TRP A 46 6.69 -10.51 -9.30
CA TRP A 46 5.57 -9.61 -9.46
C TRP A 46 5.29 -9.19 -10.92
N ARG A 47 6.22 -9.46 -11.85
CA ARG A 47 6.00 -9.30 -13.31
C ARG A 47 4.84 -10.14 -13.83
N ILE A 48 4.59 -11.27 -13.20
CA ILE A 48 3.50 -12.19 -13.56
C ILE A 48 2.41 -12.24 -12.46
N GLY A 49 2.36 -11.24 -11.59
CA GLY A 49 1.42 -11.19 -10.46
C GLY A 49 -0.04 -11.42 -10.87
N GLN A 50 -0.47 -10.90 -12.02
CA GLN A 50 -1.82 -11.10 -12.58
C GLN A 50 -2.15 -12.56 -12.95
N LYS A 51 -1.14 -13.44 -12.99
CA LYS A 51 -1.28 -14.88 -13.26
C LYS A 51 -1.26 -15.72 -11.97
N ILE A 52 -1.07 -15.10 -10.80
CA ILE A 52 -0.91 -15.78 -9.51
C ILE A 52 -2.20 -15.64 -8.68
N PRO A 53 -2.99 -16.70 -8.51
CA PRO A 53 -4.16 -16.64 -7.65
C PRO A 53 -3.81 -16.22 -6.19
N PRO A 54 -4.66 -15.47 -5.52
CA PRO A 54 -6.02 -15.06 -5.87
C PRO A 54 -6.10 -13.71 -6.61
N GLN A 55 -5.01 -13.23 -7.23
CA GLN A 55 -5.04 -11.99 -8.01
C GLN A 55 -6.02 -12.11 -9.19
N PRO A 56 -6.81 -11.08 -9.51
CA PRO A 56 -7.64 -11.06 -10.71
C PRO A 56 -6.80 -11.31 -11.97
N GLU A 57 -7.24 -12.26 -12.79
CA GLU A 57 -6.53 -12.60 -14.03
C GLU A 57 -6.70 -11.51 -15.09
N ALA A 58 -5.60 -11.12 -15.74
CA ALA A 58 -5.58 -10.17 -16.84
C ALA A 58 -4.48 -10.50 -17.85
N LYS A 59 -4.63 -9.99 -19.07
CA LYS A 59 -3.54 -10.03 -20.09
C LYS A 59 -2.44 -9.03 -19.74
N ASP A 60 -2.84 -7.85 -19.25
CA ASP A 60 -1.93 -6.77 -18.91
C ASP A 60 -1.31 -7.02 -17.52
N ALA A 61 -0.02 -6.82 -17.39
CA ALA A 61 0.72 -6.98 -16.13
C ALA A 61 0.45 -5.80 -15.17
N TYR A 62 -0.84 -5.56 -14.83
CA TYR A 62 -1.27 -4.43 -14.02
C TYR A 62 -0.55 -4.35 -12.66
N PRO A 63 -0.23 -5.45 -11.95
CA PRO A 63 0.48 -5.36 -10.68
C PRO A 63 1.91 -4.84 -10.84
N TRP A 64 2.58 -5.24 -11.94
CA TRP A 64 3.92 -4.78 -12.27
C TRP A 64 3.95 -3.28 -12.57
N HIS A 65 3.03 -2.81 -13.41
CA HIS A 65 2.92 -1.39 -13.74
C HIS A 65 2.58 -0.54 -12.51
N LEU A 66 1.72 -1.02 -11.63
CA LEU A 66 1.36 -0.31 -10.39
C LEU A 66 2.58 -0.08 -9.50
N ALA A 67 3.40 -1.12 -9.27
CA ALA A 67 4.52 -1.08 -8.34
C ALA A 67 5.84 -0.59 -8.96
N ASN A 68 5.93 -0.43 -10.30
CA ASN A 68 7.20 -0.12 -10.97
C ASN A 68 7.12 0.94 -12.08
N ARG A 69 6.02 1.68 -12.19
CA ARG A 69 5.89 2.81 -13.13
C ARG A 69 6.99 3.85 -12.91
N ASN A 70 7.34 4.57 -13.96
CA ASN A 70 8.32 5.66 -13.95
C ASN A 70 9.77 5.24 -13.60
N LYS A 71 10.08 3.94 -13.55
CA LYS A 71 11.43 3.45 -13.25
C LYS A 71 12.18 3.09 -14.50
N ARG A 72 13.52 3.18 -14.45
CA ARG A 72 14.43 2.48 -15.35
C ARG A 72 14.68 1.07 -14.79
N GLY A 73 14.80 0.05 -15.65
CA GLY A 73 14.98 -1.34 -15.22
C GLY A 73 16.31 -1.92 -15.67
N MET A 74 17.04 -2.54 -14.75
CA MET A 74 18.22 -3.33 -15.07
C MET A 74 18.19 -4.69 -14.40
N THR A 75 18.87 -5.67 -15.04
CA THR A 75 19.13 -6.99 -14.46
C THR A 75 20.53 -7.04 -13.87
N LEU A 76 20.68 -7.62 -12.67
CA LEU A 76 21.98 -7.86 -12.06
C LEU A 76 21.93 -9.15 -11.24
N ASP A 77 22.74 -10.13 -11.59
CA ASP A 77 22.92 -11.34 -10.78
C ASP A 77 23.89 -11.06 -9.62
N LEU A 78 23.37 -10.64 -8.49
CA LEU A 78 24.14 -10.36 -7.28
C LEU A 78 24.91 -11.57 -6.73
N LYS A 79 24.63 -12.80 -7.22
CA LYS A 79 25.38 -14.00 -6.88
C LYS A 79 26.65 -14.14 -7.72
N SER A 80 26.73 -13.46 -8.85
CA SER A 80 27.90 -13.43 -9.71
C SER A 80 29.00 -12.56 -9.10
N PRO A 81 30.25 -13.03 -9.00
CA PRO A 81 31.37 -12.19 -8.56
C PRO A 81 31.55 -10.93 -9.42
N SER A 82 31.22 -11.00 -10.69
CA SER A 82 31.30 -9.88 -11.63
C SER A 82 30.24 -8.78 -11.35
N ALA A 83 29.23 -9.05 -10.53
CA ALA A 83 28.21 -8.07 -10.16
C ALA A 83 28.70 -7.06 -9.09
N GLN A 84 29.70 -7.42 -8.29
CA GLN A 84 30.15 -6.60 -7.17
C GLN A 84 30.61 -5.19 -7.59
N PRO A 85 31.42 -5.01 -8.65
CA PRO A 85 31.79 -3.67 -9.13
C PRO A 85 30.58 -2.85 -9.62
N VAL A 86 29.55 -3.50 -10.18
CA VAL A 86 28.32 -2.83 -10.61
C VAL A 86 27.52 -2.36 -9.39
N LEU A 87 27.36 -3.22 -8.37
CA LEU A 87 26.70 -2.86 -7.13
C LEU A 87 27.38 -1.69 -6.43
N GLU A 88 28.72 -1.71 -6.33
CA GLU A 88 29.48 -0.61 -5.73
C GLU A 88 29.24 0.72 -6.45
N LYS A 89 29.27 0.72 -7.79
CA LYS A 89 28.99 1.92 -8.57
C LYS A 89 27.54 2.39 -8.46
N LEU A 90 26.57 1.47 -8.39
CA LEU A 90 25.17 1.80 -8.14
C LEU A 90 24.98 2.47 -6.77
N VAL A 91 25.61 1.95 -5.71
CA VAL A 91 25.56 2.53 -4.36
C VAL A 91 26.23 3.92 -4.31
N LYS A 92 27.36 4.09 -4.99
CA LYS A 92 28.02 5.39 -5.12
C LYS A 92 27.18 6.41 -5.88
N TRP A 93 26.42 5.97 -6.87
CA TRP A 93 25.51 6.79 -7.65
C TRP A 93 24.24 7.18 -6.85
N ALA A 94 23.78 6.30 -5.95
CA ALA A 94 22.51 6.42 -5.27
C ALA A 94 22.51 7.41 -4.11
N ASP A 95 21.42 8.14 -3.95
CA ASP A 95 21.06 8.84 -2.71
C ASP A 95 20.32 7.91 -1.74
N VAL A 96 19.48 7.01 -2.29
CA VAL A 96 18.64 6.06 -1.56
C VAL A 96 18.82 4.68 -2.15
N LEU A 97 19.04 3.68 -1.29
CA LEU A 97 19.02 2.26 -1.63
C LEU A 97 17.87 1.61 -0.87
N ILE A 98 16.91 1.02 -1.61
CA ILE A 98 15.76 0.32 -1.03
C ILE A 98 15.97 -1.19 -1.16
N VAL A 99 15.81 -1.91 -0.06
CA VAL A 99 15.96 -3.36 0.02
C VAL A 99 14.81 -4.01 0.79
N ASN A 100 14.50 -5.26 0.48
CA ASN A 100 13.64 -6.13 1.29
C ASN A 100 14.13 -7.58 1.31
N THR A 101 15.40 -7.76 0.95
CA THR A 101 16.03 -9.08 0.99
C THR A 101 16.21 -9.51 2.45
N PRO A 102 15.80 -10.74 2.84
CA PRO A 102 15.99 -11.22 4.21
C PRO A 102 17.45 -11.22 4.65
N HIS A 103 17.72 -10.95 5.92
CA HIS A 103 19.08 -10.85 6.51
C HIS A 103 20.04 -11.96 6.09
N PRO A 104 19.67 -13.26 6.16
CA PRO A 104 20.61 -14.32 5.78
C PRO A 104 21.06 -14.24 4.31
N ALA A 105 20.20 -13.74 3.43
CA ALA A 105 20.52 -13.55 2.02
C ALA A 105 21.32 -12.25 1.81
N ARG A 106 20.97 -11.15 2.48
CA ARG A 106 21.74 -9.88 2.43
C ARG A 106 23.20 -10.10 2.82
N LYS A 107 23.44 -10.81 3.92
CA LYS A 107 24.79 -11.13 4.38
C LYS A 107 25.60 -11.90 3.33
N LYS A 108 24.98 -12.89 2.68
CA LYS A 108 25.64 -13.65 1.61
C LYS A 108 25.94 -12.79 0.36
N LEU A 109 25.09 -11.83 0.08
CA LEU A 109 25.20 -10.94 -1.08
C LEU A 109 26.04 -9.69 -0.79
N LYS A 110 26.54 -9.50 0.44
CA LYS A 110 27.25 -8.29 0.91
C LYS A 110 26.39 -7.03 0.70
N LEU A 111 25.16 -7.10 1.11
CA LEU A 111 24.14 -6.06 1.01
C LEU A 111 23.70 -5.51 2.37
N GLU A 112 24.35 -5.90 3.46
CA GLU A 112 24.08 -5.30 4.77
C GLU A 112 24.46 -3.81 4.75
N TYR A 113 23.85 -3.02 5.63
CA TYR A 113 24.14 -1.59 5.71
C TYR A 113 25.65 -1.30 5.83
N ASP A 114 26.35 -2.03 6.70
CA ASP A 114 27.78 -1.86 6.94
C ASP A 114 28.64 -2.22 5.71
N ASP A 115 28.16 -3.13 4.86
CA ASP A 115 28.86 -3.48 3.62
C ASP A 115 28.81 -2.34 2.60
N VAL A 116 27.68 -1.63 2.50
CA VAL A 116 27.44 -0.66 1.42
C VAL A 116 27.66 0.80 1.86
N ALA A 117 27.47 1.12 3.13
CA ALA A 117 27.62 2.49 3.65
C ALA A 117 29.05 3.02 3.53
N GLN A 118 30.06 2.14 3.55
CA GLN A 118 31.47 2.52 3.34
C GLN A 118 31.73 3.09 1.93
N TRP A 119 30.91 2.72 0.93
CA TRP A 119 31.06 3.24 -0.43
C TRP A 119 30.39 4.62 -0.61
N ASN A 120 29.38 4.91 0.23
CA ASN A 120 28.64 6.18 0.19
C ASN A 120 28.16 6.60 1.59
N PRO A 121 28.92 7.46 2.30
CA PRO A 121 28.57 7.90 3.65
C PRO A 121 27.33 8.79 3.72
N ARG A 122 26.80 9.22 2.58
CA ARG A 122 25.56 9.98 2.47
C ARG A 122 24.35 9.12 2.11
N LEU A 123 24.54 7.83 1.88
CA LEU A 123 23.50 6.90 1.48
C LEU A 123 22.38 6.83 2.53
N ILE A 124 21.15 6.89 2.08
CA ILE A 124 19.99 6.46 2.86
C ILE A 124 19.71 5.02 2.47
N TYR A 125 20.03 4.13 3.39
CA TYR A 125 19.73 2.71 3.26
C TYR A 125 18.34 2.45 3.87
N ALA A 126 17.37 2.06 3.05
CA ALA A 126 15.98 1.89 3.43
C ALA A 126 15.58 0.41 3.31
N ASP A 127 15.26 -0.21 4.43
CA ASP A 127 14.91 -1.63 4.50
C ASP A 127 13.48 -1.84 4.96
N VAL A 128 12.81 -2.81 4.37
CA VAL A 128 11.50 -3.28 4.80
C VAL A 128 11.52 -4.79 5.04
N THR A 129 11.20 -5.18 6.25
CA THR A 129 11.17 -6.58 6.69
C THR A 129 9.74 -7.05 6.99
N GLY A 130 9.57 -8.37 7.17
CA GLY A 130 8.29 -8.91 7.63
C GLY A 130 8.00 -8.57 9.10
N PHE A 131 8.99 -8.76 9.98
CA PHE A 131 8.78 -8.76 11.44
C PHE A 131 9.68 -7.80 12.21
N GLY A 132 10.54 -7.04 11.54
CA GLY A 132 11.53 -6.15 12.15
C GLY A 132 12.93 -6.77 12.16
N GLU A 133 13.92 -5.93 12.54
CA GLU A 133 15.34 -6.25 12.49
C GLU A 133 15.81 -7.13 13.67
N ASN A 134 15.06 -7.12 14.76
CA ASN A 134 15.46 -7.76 16.01
C ASN A 134 14.38 -8.73 16.51
N GLY A 135 14.77 -9.62 17.41
CA GLY A 135 13.86 -10.57 18.03
C GLY A 135 13.91 -11.96 17.39
N PRO A 136 13.14 -12.92 17.95
CA PRO A 136 13.22 -14.33 17.55
C PRO A 136 12.80 -14.57 16.09
N ASP A 137 11.96 -13.73 15.53
CA ASP A 137 11.36 -13.88 14.21
C ASP A 137 12.00 -12.97 13.13
N ALA A 138 13.10 -12.26 13.44
CA ALA A 138 13.74 -11.32 12.51
C ALA A 138 14.16 -11.97 11.17
N ASN A 139 14.49 -13.26 11.18
CA ASN A 139 14.91 -14.00 10.00
C ASN A 139 13.79 -14.80 9.32
N LEU A 140 12.56 -14.72 9.83
CA LEU A 140 11.44 -15.42 9.21
C LEU A 140 10.98 -14.71 7.94
N PRO A 141 10.57 -15.45 6.91
CA PRO A 141 9.93 -14.86 5.75
C PRO A 141 8.58 -14.27 6.16
N GLY A 142 8.32 -13.05 5.74
CA GLY A 142 7.07 -12.32 6.02
C GLY A 142 6.46 -11.76 4.74
N PHE A 143 5.13 -11.89 4.63
CA PHE A 143 4.32 -11.29 3.58
C PHE A 143 3.19 -10.45 4.19
N ASP A 144 2.55 -9.65 3.39
CA ASP A 144 1.37 -8.85 3.76
C ASP A 144 0.44 -9.63 4.72
N ILE A 145 -0.05 -10.77 4.27
CA ILE A 145 -1.07 -11.54 4.99
C ILE A 145 -0.56 -12.14 6.31
N THR A 146 0.71 -12.54 6.36
CA THR A 146 1.28 -13.21 7.55
C THR A 146 1.77 -12.22 8.59
N SER A 147 2.35 -11.12 8.17
CA SER A 147 3.01 -10.16 9.07
C SER A 147 2.13 -8.95 9.37
N TYR A 148 1.64 -8.27 8.33
CA TYR A 148 0.78 -7.10 8.51
C TYR A 148 -0.60 -7.49 9.05
N TRP A 149 -1.27 -8.50 8.45
CA TRP A 149 -2.65 -8.84 8.81
C TRP A 149 -2.75 -9.80 9.99
N ALA A 150 -2.12 -10.96 9.90
CA ALA A 150 -2.30 -12.01 10.91
C ALA A 150 -1.59 -11.66 12.23
N ARG A 151 -0.30 -11.33 12.16
CA ARG A 151 0.51 -11.14 13.36
C ARG A 151 0.20 -9.84 14.12
N SER A 152 -0.27 -8.80 13.45
CA SER A 152 -0.68 -7.53 14.09
C SER A 152 -2.02 -7.61 14.83
N GLY A 153 -2.80 -8.68 14.59
CA GLY A 153 -4.14 -8.84 15.13
C GLY A 153 -5.27 -8.29 14.25
N LEU A 154 -4.97 -7.55 13.18
CA LEU A 154 -5.98 -6.99 12.27
C LEU A 154 -6.93 -8.06 11.74
N LEU A 155 -6.37 -9.21 11.30
CA LEU A 155 -7.16 -10.31 10.75
C LEU A 155 -8.17 -10.89 11.76
N SER A 156 -7.84 -10.87 13.05
CA SER A 156 -8.74 -11.31 14.12
C SER A 156 -9.82 -10.27 14.41
N MET A 157 -9.49 -8.98 14.31
CA MET A 157 -10.39 -7.88 14.66
C MET A 157 -11.39 -7.53 13.57
N THR A 158 -11.09 -7.84 12.29
CA THR A 158 -11.95 -7.52 11.15
C THR A 158 -12.98 -8.61 10.80
N ARG A 159 -13.05 -9.68 11.58
CA ARG A 159 -14.03 -10.76 11.37
C ARG A 159 -15.34 -10.51 12.10
N ASP A 160 -16.43 -11.01 11.54
CA ASP A 160 -17.72 -11.07 12.22
C ASP A 160 -17.71 -12.08 13.39
N ALA A 161 -18.66 -11.91 14.33
CA ALA A 161 -18.86 -12.83 15.45
C ALA A 161 -19.15 -14.25 14.92
N GLY A 162 -18.38 -15.23 15.42
CA GLY A 162 -18.54 -16.64 15.02
C GLY A 162 -17.99 -16.99 13.64
N ALA A 163 -17.55 -16.03 12.84
CA ALA A 163 -16.93 -16.28 11.54
C ALA A 163 -15.43 -16.64 11.66
N PRO A 164 -14.87 -17.42 10.71
CA PRO A 164 -13.43 -17.54 10.59
C PRO A 164 -12.80 -16.20 10.20
N PRO A 165 -11.47 -16.03 10.35
CA PRO A 165 -10.78 -14.85 9.83
C PRO A 165 -11.07 -14.62 8.34
N THR A 166 -11.41 -13.39 7.98
CA THR A 166 -11.72 -13.00 6.59
C THR A 166 -10.43 -12.78 5.82
N TRP A 167 -10.35 -13.34 4.60
CA TRP A 167 -9.19 -13.12 3.74
C TRP A 167 -9.12 -11.65 3.30
N PRO A 168 -8.02 -10.94 3.57
CA PRO A 168 -7.92 -9.52 3.26
C PRO A 168 -7.64 -9.27 1.77
N VAL A 169 -7.80 -8.03 1.35
CA VAL A 169 -7.42 -7.58 0.01
C VAL A 169 -5.90 -7.65 -0.14
N ALA A 170 -5.44 -8.35 -1.18
CA ALA A 170 -4.03 -8.56 -1.43
C ALA A 170 -3.25 -7.25 -1.61
N GLY A 171 -2.09 -7.16 -0.98
CA GLY A 171 -1.18 -6.01 -1.08
C GLY A 171 -1.64 -4.76 -0.30
N SER A 172 -2.77 -4.83 0.42
CA SER A 172 -3.25 -3.66 1.17
C SER A 172 -2.31 -3.25 2.30
N GLY A 173 -1.75 -4.20 3.02
CA GLY A 173 -0.73 -3.94 4.03
C GLY A 173 0.63 -3.58 3.43
N ASP A 174 1.01 -4.18 2.30
CA ASP A 174 2.21 -3.79 1.57
C ASP A 174 2.17 -2.33 1.13
N ASN A 175 1.02 -1.87 0.60
CA ASN A 175 0.87 -0.47 0.17
C ASN A 175 0.87 0.51 1.36
N ALA A 176 0.28 0.13 2.50
CA ALA A 176 0.40 0.90 3.74
C ALA A 176 1.87 0.98 4.21
N THR A 177 2.58 -0.16 4.18
CA THR A 177 3.99 -0.24 4.54
C THR A 177 4.88 0.55 3.57
N ALA A 178 4.51 0.63 2.28
CA ALA A 178 5.22 1.47 1.32
C ALA A 178 5.17 2.97 1.69
N VAL A 179 4.03 3.45 2.19
CA VAL A 179 3.90 4.84 2.69
C VAL A 179 4.75 5.04 3.95
N GLY A 180 4.77 4.06 4.86
CA GLY A 180 5.64 4.09 6.04
C GLY A 180 7.12 4.14 5.67
N LEU A 181 7.58 3.29 4.72
CA LEU A 181 8.95 3.30 4.22
C LEU A 181 9.31 4.63 3.52
N TYR A 182 8.41 5.15 2.67
CA TYR A 182 8.56 6.48 2.08
C TYR A 182 8.73 7.55 3.16
N SER A 183 7.91 7.53 4.20
CA SER A 183 8.01 8.49 5.32
C SER A 183 9.35 8.39 6.05
N ALA A 184 9.87 7.18 6.26
CA ALA A 184 11.19 6.95 6.85
C ALA A 184 12.31 7.50 5.95
N ILE A 185 12.23 7.27 4.63
CA ILE A 185 13.17 7.81 3.64
C ILE A 185 13.18 9.34 3.68
N VAL A 186 12.00 9.99 3.63
CA VAL A 186 11.90 11.46 3.65
C VAL A 186 12.41 12.03 4.97
N THR A 187 12.15 11.38 6.09
CA THR A 187 12.70 11.76 7.41
C THR A 187 14.24 11.71 7.40
N ALA A 188 14.82 10.68 6.78
CA ALA A 188 16.27 10.56 6.64
C ALA A 188 16.86 11.57 5.64
N LEU A 189 16.16 11.87 4.55
CA LEU A 189 16.54 12.95 3.62
C LEU A 189 16.59 14.30 4.34
N TYR A 190 15.56 14.63 5.12
CA TYR A 190 15.55 15.85 5.93
C TYR A 190 16.71 15.89 6.94
N ARG A 191 17.01 14.77 7.62
CA ARG A 191 18.17 14.65 8.50
C ARG A 191 19.48 14.90 7.72
N ARG A 192 19.60 14.31 6.53
CA ARG A 192 20.78 14.44 5.66
C ARG A 192 21.03 15.89 5.25
N GLU A 193 19.99 16.65 4.92
CA GLU A 193 20.12 18.08 4.60
C GLU A 193 20.70 18.89 5.76
N ARG A 194 20.39 18.51 7.00
CA ARG A 194 20.87 19.20 8.21
C ARG A 194 22.27 18.75 8.65
N THR A 195 22.65 17.52 8.39
CA THR A 195 23.87 16.90 8.98
C THR A 195 24.92 16.51 7.95
N GLY A 196 24.57 16.47 6.68
CA GLY A 196 25.40 15.93 5.61
C GLY A 196 25.56 14.40 5.62
N LYS A 197 24.98 13.68 6.60
CA LYS A 197 25.20 12.24 6.82
C LYS A 197 24.02 11.40 6.31
N GLY A 198 24.33 10.24 5.75
CA GLY A 198 23.34 9.20 5.43
C GLY A 198 22.67 8.59 6.68
N SER A 199 21.81 7.63 6.46
CA SER A 199 21.06 6.93 7.54
C SER A 199 20.71 5.52 7.12
N TYR A 200 20.64 4.63 8.08
CA TYR A 200 19.86 3.39 7.97
C TYR A 200 18.45 3.65 8.51
N VAL A 201 17.46 3.41 7.70
CA VAL A 201 16.04 3.52 8.07
C VAL A 201 15.34 2.20 7.76
N THR A 202 14.41 1.81 8.62
CA THR A 202 13.70 0.55 8.50
C THR A 202 12.24 0.69 8.95
N THR A 203 11.40 -0.10 8.34
CA THR A 203 10.06 -0.42 8.85
C THR A 203 9.80 -1.91 8.65
N SER A 204 8.67 -2.39 9.16
CA SER A 204 8.26 -3.77 8.93
C SER A 204 6.75 -3.87 8.70
N LEU A 205 6.33 -4.89 7.97
CA LEU A 205 4.92 -5.20 7.80
C LEU A 205 4.20 -5.33 9.15
N LEU A 206 4.85 -5.97 10.13
CA LEU A 206 4.31 -6.09 11.48
C LEU A 206 4.13 -4.72 12.16
N ALA A 207 5.13 -3.84 12.10
CA ALA A 207 5.07 -2.53 12.74
C ALA A 207 3.93 -1.68 12.16
N GLU A 208 3.79 -1.67 10.84
CA GLU A 208 2.73 -0.94 10.14
C GLU A 208 1.34 -1.54 10.41
N GLY A 209 1.24 -2.88 10.51
CA GLY A 209 0.00 -3.55 10.90
C GLY A 209 -0.42 -3.22 12.33
N VAL A 210 0.53 -3.20 13.28
CA VAL A 210 0.28 -2.80 14.67
C VAL A 210 -0.07 -1.31 14.75
N TRP A 211 0.58 -0.45 13.95
CA TRP A 211 0.22 0.97 13.86
C TRP A 211 -1.20 1.17 13.34
N SER A 212 -1.60 0.43 12.31
CA SER A 212 -2.98 0.44 11.79
C SER A 212 -4.01 -0.05 12.81
N ALA A 213 -3.62 -0.99 13.68
CA ALA A 213 -4.44 -1.52 14.77
C ALA A 213 -4.29 -0.74 16.09
N SER A 214 -3.58 0.38 16.08
CA SER A 214 -3.04 1.04 17.29
C SER A 214 -4.08 1.36 18.35
N VAL A 215 -5.31 1.76 18.00
CA VAL A 215 -6.38 2.05 18.96
C VAL A 215 -6.72 0.81 19.79
N SER A 216 -6.90 -0.34 19.13
CA SER A 216 -7.22 -1.60 19.82
C SER A 216 -6.02 -2.14 20.59
N ILE A 217 -4.82 -2.05 20.04
CA ILE A 217 -3.60 -2.48 20.72
C ILE A 217 -3.33 -1.60 21.95
N GLN A 218 -3.52 -0.28 21.84
CA GLN A 218 -3.40 0.63 22.99
C GLN A 218 -4.45 0.32 24.06
N ALA A 219 -5.67 -0.03 23.66
CA ALA A 219 -6.70 -0.48 24.60
C ALA A 219 -6.27 -1.76 25.34
N ALA A 220 -5.67 -2.74 24.63
CA ALA A 220 -5.12 -3.94 25.26
C ALA A 220 -3.99 -3.63 26.25
N LEU A 221 -3.09 -2.70 25.90
CA LEU A 221 -1.98 -2.28 26.77
C LEU A 221 -2.46 -1.63 28.08
N CYS A 222 -3.64 -0.98 28.09
CA CYS A 222 -4.23 -0.43 29.32
C CYS A 222 -5.21 -1.37 30.02
N GLY A 223 -5.32 -2.64 29.59
CA GLY A 223 -6.21 -3.63 30.22
C GLY A 223 -7.70 -3.40 29.96
N ALA A 224 -8.05 -2.73 28.87
CA ALA A 224 -9.44 -2.45 28.53
C ALA A 224 -10.25 -3.73 28.28
N LYS A 225 -11.53 -3.72 28.68
CA LYS A 225 -12.47 -4.77 28.36
C LYS A 225 -12.97 -4.60 26.91
N PHE A 226 -12.68 -5.57 26.07
CA PHE A 226 -13.13 -5.57 24.68
C PHE A 226 -14.61 -5.95 24.57
N TYR A 227 -15.27 -5.31 23.61
CA TYR A 227 -16.56 -5.80 23.11
C TYR A 227 -16.37 -7.11 22.34
N PRO A 228 -17.40 -7.96 22.25
CA PRO A 228 -17.39 -9.10 21.31
C PRO A 228 -17.11 -8.64 19.89
N PRO A 229 -16.60 -9.52 19.01
CA PRO A 229 -16.50 -9.25 17.58
C PRO A 229 -17.85 -8.76 17.03
N HIS A 230 -17.80 -7.94 15.99
CA HIS A 230 -18.99 -7.33 15.43
C HIS A 230 -20.01 -8.37 15.00
N ASP A 231 -21.27 -8.19 15.43
CA ASP A 231 -22.44 -8.90 14.95
C ASP A 231 -23.39 -7.87 14.32
N ARG A 232 -23.51 -7.91 13.01
CA ARG A 232 -24.34 -6.95 12.28
C ARG A 232 -25.79 -6.91 12.76
N LYS A 233 -26.35 -8.05 13.16
CA LYS A 233 -27.74 -8.15 13.63
C LYS A 233 -27.90 -7.75 15.09
N ASN A 234 -26.84 -7.85 15.87
CA ASN A 234 -26.81 -7.45 17.27
C ASN A 234 -25.54 -6.62 17.58
N PRO A 235 -25.37 -5.46 16.91
CA PRO A 235 -24.18 -4.64 17.07
C PRO A 235 -24.14 -4.00 18.45
N ALA A 236 -22.94 -3.61 18.89
CA ALA A 236 -22.78 -2.80 20.09
C ALA A 236 -23.46 -1.42 19.97
N ASN A 237 -23.67 -0.95 18.73
CA ASN A 237 -24.33 0.32 18.44
C ASN A 237 -25.01 0.26 17.05
N ALA A 238 -26.34 0.24 17.00
CA ALA A 238 -27.10 0.27 15.74
C ALA A 238 -26.93 1.60 14.95
N ALA A 239 -26.55 2.68 15.63
CA ALA A 239 -26.24 3.96 14.99
C ALA A 239 -24.85 3.99 14.31
N LEU A 240 -24.07 2.93 14.48
CA LEU A 240 -22.76 2.69 13.83
C LEU A 240 -22.74 1.26 13.30
N ASN A 241 -23.34 1.04 12.14
CA ASN A 241 -23.54 -0.29 11.59
C ASN A 241 -23.66 -0.27 10.06
N VAL A 242 -23.71 -1.44 9.45
CA VAL A 242 -23.96 -1.61 8.01
C VAL A 242 -25.41 -2.04 7.80
N TYR A 243 -26.04 -1.49 6.77
CA TYR A 243 -27.43 -1.76 6.40
C TYR A 243 -27.54 -2.05 4.91
N ARG A 244 -28.67 -2.64 4.51
CA ARG A 244 -28.93 -3.01 3.12
C ARG A 244 -30.16 -2.30 2.60
N ALA A 245 -30.05 -1.63 1.47
CA ALA A 245 -31.15 -0.99 0.77
C ALA A 245 -31.98 -2.01 -0.05
N ALA A 246 -33.18 -1.60 -0.52
CA ALA A 246 -34.09 -2.45 -1.26
C ALA A 246 -33.51 -3.02 -2.57
N ASP A 247 -32.63 -2.27 -3.23
CA ASP A 247 -31.92 -2.66 -4.45
C ASP A 247 -30.71 -3.59 -4.20
N GLY A 248 -30.49 -3.95 -2.93
CA GLY A 248 -29.40 -4.84 -2.52
C GLY A 248 -28.08 -4.15 -2.20
N ALA A 249 -27.96 -2.86 -2.41
CA ALA A 249 -26.77 -2.09 -2.06
C ALA A 249 -26.55 -2.06 -0.54
N TRP A 250 -25.29 -2.24 -0.10
CA TRP A 250 -24.90 -2.08 1.29
C TRP A 250 -24.36 -0.69 1.54
N PHE A 251 -24.59 -0.16 2.74
CA PHE A 251 -24.01 1.11 3.18
C PHE A 251 -23.66 1.08 4.66
N VAL A 252 -22.66 1.85 5.04
CA VAL A 252 -22.31 2.15 6.44
C VAL A 252 -23.05 3.41 6.84
N LEU A 253 -23.66 3.39 8.03
CA LEU A 253 -24.32 4.57 8.61
C LEU A 253 -23.66 4.89 9.95
N ILE A 254 -23.34 6.17 10.17
CA ILE A 254 -22.82 6.70 11.43
C ILE A 254 -23.70 7.86 11.88
N VAL A 255 -24.50 7.62 12.91
CA VAL A 255 -25.36 8.66 13.50
C VAL A 255 -24.81 9.08 14.85
N THR A 256 -24.31 10.30 14.91
CA THR A 256 -23.84 10.91 16.15
C THR A 256 -25.02 11.32 17.06
N PRO A 257 -24.85 11.43 18.38
CA PRO A 257 -25.96 11.73 19.31
C PRO A 257 -26.76 12.98 18.94
N ASP A 258 -26.11 14.01 18.46
CA ASP A 258 -26.74 15.28 18.01
C ASP A 258 -27.58 15.12 16.72
N LYS A 259 -27.35 14.06 15.94
CA LYS A 259 -28.07 13.75 14.70
C LYS A 259 -29.22 12.76 14.89
N LEU A 260 -29.36 12.08 16.04
CA LEU A 260 -30.35 11.03 16.26
C LEU A 260 -31.78 11.52 15.94
N ALA A 261 -32.18 12.68 16.48
CA ALA A 261 -33.54 13.18 16.29
C ALA A 261 -33.85 13.57 14.83
N VAL A 262 -32.91 14.16 14.13
CA VAL A 262 -33.09 14.57 12.73
C VAL A 262 -33.11 13.37 11.82
N VAL A 263 -32.26 12.38 12.05
CA VAL A 263 -32.22 11.12 11.27
C VAL A 263 -33.49 10.33 11.50
N ALA A 264 -33.93 10.12 12.75
CA ALA A 264 -35.17 9.40 13.04
C ALA A 264 -36.39 10.00 12.30
N LYS A 265 -36.49 11.32 12.24
CA LYS A 265 -37.54 12.00 11.47
C LYS A 265 -37.37 11.80 9.95
N ALA A 266 -36.14 11.94 9.44
CA ALA A 266 -35.86 11.82 8.01
C ALA A 266 -36.13 10.43 7.46
N ILE A 267 -35.90 9.37 8.24
CA ILE A 267 -36.21 7.99 7.88
C ILE A 267 -37.68 7.59 8.17
N GLY A 268 -38.54 8.54 8.58
CA GLY A 268 -39.95 8.31 8.86
C GLY A 268 -40.21 7.60 10.20
N ARG A 269 -39.26 7.58 11.14
CA ARG A 269 -39.34 6.84 12.41
C ARG A 269 -39.11 7.75 13.63
N ALA A 270 -39.80 8.91 13.63
CA ALA A 270 -39.79 9.83 14.79
C ALA A 270 -40.31 9.17 16.07
N ASP A 271 -41.14 8.12 15.97
CA ASP A 271 -41.64 7.30 17.08
C ASP A 271 -40.53 6.64 17.92
N LEU A 272 -39.40 6.32 17.31
CA LEU A 272 -38.24 5.71 18.00
C LEU A 272 -37.66 6.63 19.09
N LEU A 273 -37.86 7.94 19.00
CA LEU A 273 -37.37 8.92 19.98
C LEU A 273 -38.11 8.85 21.32
N THR A 274 -39.35 8.34 21.31
CA THR A 274 -40.21 8.23 22.49
C THR A 274 -40.54 6.78 22.84
N ASP A 275 -40.00 5.82 22.11
CA ASP A 275 -40.23 4.38 22.35
C ASP A 275 -39.63 3.96 23.70
N PRO A 276 -40.45 3.39 24.60
CA PRO A 276 -39.99 2.99 25.93
C PRO A 276 -38.80 2.00 25.92
N ARG A 277 -38.62 1.25 24.83
CA ARG A 277 -37.52 0.30 24.66
C ARG A 277 -36.17 0.99 24.47
N PHE A 278 -36.16 2.26 24.04
CA PHE A 278 -34.95 3.02 23.70
C PHE A 278 -34.81 4.30 24.54
N SER A 279 -35.63 4.45 25.60
CA SER A 279 -35.78 5.68 26.37
C SER A 279 -34.59 6.05 27.25
N ASP A 280 -33.71 5.10 27.57
CA ASP A 280 -32.49 5.29 28.34
C ASP A 280 -31.37 4.36 27.84
N PRO A 281 -30.08 4.67 28.16
CA PRO A 281 -28.95 3.89 27.66
C PRO A 281 -29.00 2.40 27.98
N ALA A 282 -29.47 2.02 29.17
CA ALA A 282 -29.50 0.60 29.55
C ALA A 282 -30.53 -0.17 28.74
N LYS A 283 -31.71 0.40 28.55
CA LYS A 283 -32.77 -0.18 27.69
C LYS A 283 -32.36 -0.20 26.24
N LEU A 284 -31.72 0.87 25.74
CA LEU A 284 -31.19 0.92 24.37
C LEU A 284 -30.23 -0.24 24.12
N ILE A 285 -29.25 -0.46 25.02
CA ILE A 285 -28.30 -1.57 24.91
C ILE A 285 -29.03 -2.93 24.94
N ALA A 286 -29.99 -3.11 25.86
CA ALA A 286 -30.74 -4.36 25.99
C ALA A 286 -31.62 -4.67 24.76
N ASN A 287 -32.03 -3.65 24.01
CA ASN A 287 -32.92 -3.77 22.85
C ASN A 287 -32.21 -3.47 21.50
N MET A 288 -30.87 -3.49 21.47
CA MET A 288 -30.09 -3.12 20.29
C MET A 288 -30.44 -3.98 19.07
N GLN A 289 -30.63 -5.27 19.27
CA GLN A 289 -31.06 -6.19 18.19
C GLN A 289 -32.44 -5.81 17.61
N GLN A 290 -33.39 -5.40 18.47
CA GLN A 290 -34.72 -4.97 18.01
C GLN A 290 -34.64 -3.66 17.22
N LEU A 291 -33.83 -2.70 17.69
CA LEU A 291 -33.59 -1.45 16.97
C LEU A 291 -32.96 -1.72 15.60
N THR A 292 -31.97 -2.61 15.53
CA THR A 292 -31.33 -3.01 14.29
C THR A 292 -32.33 -3.62 13.31
N ALA A 293 -33.23 -4.51 13.79
CA ALA A 293 -34.26 -5.13 12.95
C ALA A 293 -35.25 -4.09 12.39
N ILE A 294 -35.64 -3.10 13.21
CA ILE A 294 -36.49 -1.98 12.76
C ILE A 294 -35.78 -1.17 11.67
N LEU A 295 -34.50 -0.86 11.85
CA LEU A 295 -33.74 -0.12 10.85
C LEU A 295 -33.52 -0.94 9.57
N ASP A 296 -33.32 -2.26 9.66
CA ASP A 296 -33.26 -3.14 8.50
C ASP A 296 -34.54 -3.10 7.66
N GLU A 297 -35.69 -3.12 8.32
CA GLU A 297 -37.01 -3.02 7.64
C GLU A 297 -37.15 -1.65 6.95
N VAL A 298 -36.83 -0.57 7.65
CA VAL A 298 -36.89 0.79 7.10
C VAL A 298 -35.99 0.92 5.87
N PHE A 299 -34.72 0.57 6.01
CA PHE A 299 -33.74 0.73 4.92
C PHE A 299 -34.00 -0.25 3.76
N GLY A 300 -34.50 -1.44 4.03
CA GLY A 300 -34.95 -2.39 3.01
C GLY A 300 -36.22 -1.95 2.23
N GLY A 301 -36.89 -0.89 2.66
CA GLY A 301 -38.07 -0.36 2.01
C GLY A 301 -37.86 0.54 0.82
N GLN A 302 -36.65 1.09 0.63
CA GLN A 302 -36.33 2.02 -0.44
C GLN A 302 -34.95 1.73 -1.07
N PRO A 303 -34.72 2.08 -2.35
CA PRO A 303 -33.42 1.88 -3.00
C PRO A 303 -32.35 2.84 -2.45
N MET A 304 -31.06 2.53 -2.67
CA MET A 304 -29.94 3.31 -2.17
C MET A 304 -29.99 4.78 -2.62
N ALA A 305 -30.44 5.05 -3.85
CA ALA A 305 -30.58 6.43 -4.35
C ALA A 305 -31.49 7.28 -3.46
N HIS A 306 -32.61 6.72 -2.96
CA HIS A 306 -33.48 7.43 -2.02
C HIS A 306 -32.75 7.75 -0.70
N TRP A 307 -32.05 6.78 -0.13
CA TRP A 307 -31.29 6.97 1.11
C TRP A 307 -30.14 7.94 0.93
N TYR A 308 -29.51 7.93 -0.23
CA TYR A 308 -28.45 8.90 -0.56
C TYR A 308 -28.98 10.35 -0.46
N ASP A 309 -30.15 10.63 -1.03
CA ASP A 309 -30.75 11.95 -0.97
C ASP A 309 -31.21 12.32 0.46
N VAL A 310 -31.83 11.39 1.17
CA VAL A 310 -32.26 11.58 2.56
C VAL A 310 -31.09 11.90 3.48
N PHE A 311 -30.02 11.12 3.41
CA PHE A 311 -28.86 11.28 4.30
C PHE A 311 -28.07 12.56 4.01
N ASN A 312 -27.90 12.91 2.73
CA ASN A 312 -27.29 14.18 2.35
C ASN A 312 -28.15 15.37 2.79
N GLY A 313 -29.48 15.28 2.65
CA GLY A 313 -30.40 16.34 3.06
C GLY A 313 -30.33 16.68 4.56
N VAL A 314 -29.96 15.70 5.41
CA VAL A 314 -29.81 15.92 6.86
C VAL A 314 -28.33 15.95 7.32
N HIS A 315 -27.40 15.89 6.38
CA HIS A 315 -25.97 15.91 6.63
C HIS A 315 -25.52 14.88 7.68
N VAL A 316 -26.00 13.63 7.54
CA VAL A 316 -25.52 12.51 8.36
C VAL A 316 -24.38 11.79 7.64
N THR A 317 -23.47 11.23 8.40
CA THR A 317 -22.32 10.49 7.83
C THR A 317 -22.75 9.11 7.38
N PHE A 318 -22.55 8.80 6.11
CA PHE A 318 -22.78 7.48 5.54
C PHE A 318 -21.78 7.21 4.41
N GLY A 319 -21.64 5.94 4.03
CA GLY A 319 -20.82 5.54 2.90
C GLY A 319 -21.41 4.30 2.22
N VAL A 320 -21.61 4.37 0.90
CA VAL A 320 -22.07 3.21 0.12
C VAL A 320 -20.89 2.25 -0.05
N VAL A 321 -21.12 0.97 0.18
CA VAL A 321 -20.10 -0.08 -0.04
C VAL A 321 -20.00 -0.34 -1.53
N GLN A 322 -18.87 0.02 -2.12
CA GLN A 322 -18.61 -0.08 -3.54
C GLN A 322 -17.74 -1.30 -3.86
N GLY A 323 -17.98 -1.93 -4.99
CA GLY A 323 -17.06 -2.89 -5.60
C GLY A 323 -16.00 -2.20 -6.46
N PRO A 324 -14.93 -2.92 -6.87
CA PRO A 324 -13.87 -2.33 -7.71
C PRO A 324 -14.38 -1.68 -9.01
N GLN A 325 -15.44 -2.22 -9.61
CA GLN A 325 -16.03 -1.67 -10.83
C GLN A 325 -16.78 -0.36 -10.60
N ASP A 326 -17.33 -0.16 -9.41
CA ASP A 326 -17.99 1.09 -9.02
C ASP A 326 -16.92 2.16 -8.73
N VAL A 327 -15.89 1.77 -7.98
CA VAL A 327 -14.78 2.64 -7.57
C VAL A 327 -14.10 3.27 -8.79
N ILE A 328 -13.77 2.51 -9.84
CA ILE A 328 -13.10 3.09 -11.04
C ILE A 328 -13.96 4.11 -11.79
N ASN A 329 -15.26 4.12 -11.57
CA ASN A 329 -16.22 5.03 -12.18
C ASN A 329 -16.60 6.22 -11.26
N ASP A 330 -16.12 6.22 -10.00
CA ASP A 330 -16.43 7.29 -9.05
C ASP A 330 -15.77 8.62 -9.49
N PRO A 331 -16.55 9.67 -9.74
CA PRO A 331 -16.03 10.97 -10.16
C PRO A 331 -15.10 11.61 -9.12
N GLN A 332 -15.24 11.24 -7.83
CA GLN A 332 -14.38 11.74 -6.76
C GLN A 332 -12.92 11.32 -6.94
N LEU A 333 -12.67 10.12 -7.47
CA LEU A 333 -11.31 9.65 -7.73
C LEU A 333 -10.63 10.49 -8.81
N ARG A 334 -11.36 10.84 -9.86
CA ARG A 334 -10.83 11.68 -10.96
C ARG A 334 -10.62 13.12 -10.52
N ALA A 335 -11.56 13.69 -9.76
CA ALA A 335 -11.49 15.06 -9.24
C ALA A 335 -10.30 15.26 -8.27
N ASN A 336 -9.75 14.17 -7.70
CA ASN A 336 -8.62 14.20 -6.77
C ASN A 336 -7.35 13.54 -7.34
N ASP A 337 -7.27 13.33 -8.67
CA ASP A 337 -6.12 12.70 -9.33
C ASP A 337 -5.68 11.37 -8.69
N ILE A 338 -6.65 10.59 -8.17
CA ILE A 338 -6.39 9.25 -7.59
C ILE A 338 -6.22 8.24 -8.72
N VAL A 339 -7.02 8.37 -9.78
CA VAL A 339 -6.88 7.61 -11.03
C VAL A 339 -6.35 8.54 -12.10
N VAL A 340 -5.17 8.23 -12.63
CA VAL A 340 -4.46 9.05 -13.61
C VAL A 340 -4.14 8.26 -14.88
N PRO A 341 -3.95 8.91 -16.04
CA PRO A 341 -3.51 8.23 -17.26
C PRO A 341 -2.18 7.49 -17.05
N LEU A 342 -2.02 6.36 -17.71
CA LEU A 342 -0.76 5.58 -17.77
C LEU A 342 -0.28 5.48 -19.20
N GLU A 343 0.86 6.10 -19.51
CA GLU A 343 1.43 6.15 -20.84
C GLU A 343 2.25 4.88 -21.15
N GLY A 344 2.09 4.35 -22.36
CA GLY A 344 2.95 3.32 -22.96
C GLY A 344 2.78 1.91 -22.40
N ALA A 345 1.81 1.62 -21.53
CA ALA A 345 1.60 0.27 -21.00
C ALA A 345 1.06 -0.71 -22.07
N GLY A 346 0.29 -0.19 -23.03
CA GLY A 346 -0.35 -1.01 -24.07
C GLY A 346 -1.61 -1.72 -23.55
N GLY A 347 -2.23 -2.53 -24.44
CA GLY A 347 -3.42 -3.30 -24.08
C GLY A 347 -4.61 -2.45 -23.64
N LYS A 348 -5.30 -2.90 -22.59
CA LYS A 348 -6.43 -2.18 -21.98
C LYS A 348 -6.01 -1.32 -20.78
N LEU A 349 -4.76 -1.41 -20.35
CA LEU A 349 -4.25 -0.69 -19.18
C LEU A 349 -3.87 0.75 -19.58
N THR A 350 -4.83 1.65 -19.56
CA THR A 350 -4.67 3.07 -19.95
C THR A 350 -4.61 4.04 -18.76
N SER A 351 -4.82 3.53 -17.55
CA SER A 351 -4.82 4.33 -16.32
C SER A 351 -4.18 3.55 -15.17
N THR A 352 -3.73 4.28 -14.16
CA THR A 352 -3.15 3.70 -12.94
C THR A 352 -3.62 4.45 -11.71
N ILE A 353 -3.38 3.86 -10.53
CA ILE A 353 -3.63 4.52 -9.25
C ILE A 353 -2.40 5.36 -8.91
N SER A 354 -2.61 6.65 -8.68
CA SER A 354 -1.58 7.60 -8.21
C SER A 354 -1.20 7.29 -6.76
N SER A 355 0.02 7.65 -6.35
CA SER A 355 0.38 7.59 -4.93
C SER A 355 -0.50 8.53 -4.09
N PRO A 356 -0.79 8.20 -2.80
CA PRO A 356 -1.76 8.95 -2.00
C PRO A 356 -1.24 10.31 -1.50
N ILE A 357 0.02 10.65 -1.79
CA ILE A 357 0.62 11.90 -1.35
C ILE A 357 0.24 13.02 -2.34
N GLN A 358 -0.23 14.15 -1.82
CA GLN A 358 -0.52 15.36 -2.60
C GLN A 358 0.23 16.54 -1.98
N VAL A 359 0.89 17.33 -2.81
CA VAL A 359 1.54 18.57 -2.40
C VAL A 359 0.99 19.69 -3.27
N HIS A 360 0.19 20.56 -2.68
CA HIS A 360 -0.44 21.65 -3.43
C HIS A 360 0.62 22.56 -4.08
N GLY A 361 0.43 22.83 -5.36
CA GLY A 361 1.39 23.61 -6.17
C GLY A 361 2.51 22.78 -6.81
N VAL A 362 2.60 21.48 -6.52
CA VAL A 362 3.59 20.57 -7.14
C VAL A 362 2.85 19.44 -7.84
N ALA A 363 2.87 19.46 -9.16
CA ALA A 363 2.29 18.38 -9.97
C ALA A 363 3.20 17.14 -9.93
N LYS A 364 2.61 15.96 -9.82
CA LYS A 364 3.32 14.69 -10.07
C LYS A 364 3.74 14.59 -11.53
N VAL A 365 4.81 13.87 -11.78
CA VAL A 365 5.20 13.56 -13.18
C VAL A 365 4.17 12.65 -13.83
N PRO A 366 3.95 12.73 -15.16
CA PRO A 366 3.08 11.82 -15.88
C PRO A 366 3.46 10.36 -15.63
N ALA A 367 2.46 9.52 -15.36
CA ALA A 367 2.70 8.10 -15.10
C ALA A 367 3.03 7.38 -16.42
N LYS A 368 4.21 6.80 -16.51
CA LYS A 368 4.69 5.99 -17.62
C LYS A 368 4.76 4.53 -17.22
N ARG A 369 4.62 3.63 -18.18
CA ARG A 369 4.72 2.19 -17.96
C ARG A 369 5.97 1.80 -17.15
N ALA A 370 5.88 0.67 -16.46
CA ALA A 370 7.06 0.04 -15.88
C ALA A 370 8.03 -0.48 -16.95
N PRO A 371 9.33 -0.60 -16.65
CA PRO A 371 10.32 -1.08 -17.62
C PRO A 371 10.15 -2.57 -17.93
N GLN A 372 10.56 -2.96 -19.13
CA GLN A 372 10.80 -4.36 -19.47
C GLN A 372 12.02 -4.88 -18.71
N LEU A 373 12.17 -6.20 -18.62
CA LEU A 373 13.30 -6.81 -17.92
C LEU A 373 14.62 -6.44 -18.61
N GLY A 374 15.52 -5.77 -17.85
CA GLY A 374 16.83 -5.37 -18.35
C GLY A 374 16.80 -4.29 -19.46
N GLU A 375 15.68 -3.61 -19.65
CA GLU A 375 15.47 -2.62 -20.73
C GLU A 375 16.57 -1.56 -20.75
N HIS A 376 17.05 -1.14 -19.59
CA HIS A 376 18.01 -0.04 -19.47
C HIS A 376 19.42 -0.52 -19.05
N ASN A 377 19.74 -1.82 -19.19
CA ASN A 377 21.03 -2.36 -18.79
C ASN A 377 22.22 -1.56 -19.35
N GLU A 378 22.22 -1.35 -20.65
CA GLU A 378 23.34 -0.68 -21.32
C GLU A 378 23.42 0.82 -20.97
N GLU A 379 22.27 1.49 -20.93
CA GLU A 379 22.15 2.89 -20.54
C GLU A 379 22.70 3.12 -19.13
N VAL A 380 22.23 2.35 -18.15
CA VAL A 380 22.64 2.45 -16.75
C VAL A 380 24.13 2.11 -16.59
N LEU A 381 24.63 1.05 -17.24
CA LEU A 381 26.05 0.68 -17.15
C LEU A 381 26.95 1.75 -17.75
N ARG A 382 26.57 2.38 -18.86
CA ARG A 382 27.32 3.52 -19.43
C ARG A 382 27.30 4.74 -18.51
N GLU A 383 26.17 5.07 -17.91
CA GLU A 383 26.04 6.15 -16.91
C GLU A 383 26.95 5.91 -15.71
N LEU A 384 27.06 4.65 -15.26
CA LEU A 384 27.96 4.23 -14.19
C LEU A 384 29.45 4.21 -14.62
N GLY A 385 29.77 4.57 -15.89
CA GLY A 385 31.11 4.71 -16.40
C GLY A 385 31.77 3.37 -16.78
N PHE A 386 31.00 2.36 -17.19
CA PHE A 386 31.54 1.14 -17.79
C PHE A 386 31.76 1.35 -19.28
N SER A 387 32.91 0.92 -19.78
CA SER A 387 33.23 0.89 -21.22
C SER A 387 32.41 -0.19 -21.94
N ALA A 388 32.34 -0.11 -23.26
CA ALA A 388 31.66 -1.12 -24.08
C ALA A 388 32.22 -2.53 -23.86
N ALA A 389 33.55 -2.67 -23.74
CA ALA A 389 34.21 -3.95 -23.50
C ALA A 389 33.86 -4.55 -22.12
N GLU A 390 33.78 -3.69 -21.08
CA GLU A 390 33.34 -4.13 -19.74
C GLU A 390 31.87 -4.55 -19.73
N ILE A 391 31.01 -3.82 -20.44
CA ILE A 391 29.58 -4.18 -20.58
C ILE A 391 29.43 -5.52 -21.27
N ASP A 392 30.18 -5.80 -22.34
CA ASP A 392 30.16 -7.09 -23.01
C ASP A 392 30.70 -8.22 -22.08
N GLY A 393 31.73 -7.92 -21.29
CA GLY A 393 32.23 -8.83 -20.26
C GLY A 393 31.17 -9.19 -19.21
N LEU A 394 30.40 -8.19 -18.71
CA LEU A 394 29.30 -8.39 -17.77
C LEU A 394 28.15 -9.23 -18.38
N ARG A 395 27.86 -9.05 -19.65
CA ARG A 395 26.89 -9.88 -20.37
C ARG A 395 27.38 -11.34 -20.51
N THR A 396 28.61 -11.52 -20.93
CA THR A 396 29.23 -12.82 -21.14
C THR A 396 29.36 -13.62 -19.84
N SER A 397 29.68 -12.95 -18.74
CA SER A 397 29.76 -13.55 -17.41
C SER A 397 28.38 -13.90 -16.82
N GLY A 398 27.28 -13.46 -17.45
CA GLY A 398 25.92 -13.62 -16.95
C GLY A 398 25.57 -12.70 -15.78
N ALA A 399 26.41 -11.73 -15.44
CA ALA A 399 26.12 -10.75 -14.39
C ALA A 399 24.98 -9.80 -14.78
N THR A 400 24.92 -9.38 -16.06
CA THR A 400 23.86 -8.57 -16.62
C THR A 400 23.35 -9.16 -17.94
N PRO A 401 22.72 -10.33 -17.92
CA PRO A 401 22.29 -11.01 -19.14
C PRO A 401 21.24 -10.18 -19.87
N LYS A 402 21.17 -10.35 -21.20
CA LYS A 402 20.00 -9.89 -21.96
C LYS A 402 18.75 -10.60 -21.44
N ALA A 403 17.63 -9.87 -21.39
CA ALA A 403 16.35 -10.49 -21.06
C ALA A 403 16.13 -11.72 -21.95
N THR A 404 15.92 -12.87 -21.34
CA THR A 404 15.46 -14.04 -22.07
C THR A 404 13.96 -13.93 -22.26
N GLU A 405 13.44 -14.35 -23.42
CA GLU A 405 12.01 -14.28 -23.80
C GLU A 405 11.03 -14.98 -22.82
N ARG A 406 11.53 -15.57 -21.72
CA ARG A 406 10.72 -16.25 -20.69
C ARG A 406 9.98 -15.32 -19.73
N ALA A 407 10.19 -14.01 -19.80
CA ALA A 407 9.59 -13.04 -18.86
C ALA A 407 8.48 -12.19 -19.50
N ALA A 408 7.94 -12.59 -20.64
CA ALA A 408 6.80 -11.93 -21.31
C ALA A 408 5.47 -12.65 -21.02
#